data_dad80acd42a9ed8c3ef4fc43105aee01
#
_entry.id   dad80acd42a9ed8c3ef4fc43105aee01
#
_cell.length_a   1.000
_cell.length_b   1.000
_cell.length_c   1.000
_cell.angle_alpha   90.00
_cell.angle_beta   90.00
_cell.angle_gamma   90.00
#
_symmetry.space_group_name_H-M   'P 1'
#
loop_
_entity.id
_entity.type
_entity.pdbx_description
1 polymer ?
#
loop_
_entity_poly.entity_id
_entity_poly.type
_entity_poly.pdbx_seq_one_letter_code
_entity_poly.pdbx_strand_id
1 'polypeptide(L)'
;MKKLSFLFTCILFSSFVSLLHAQESNVTWISGDGINQPIHLRFQLGDYALQSVSTPNGPQSIVVAEGCTPILRKGAPDLPLFSASVIIPDLATLQAEVLSSHQTELANINIAPSKGNIKRTIDPNSISRIADEVYSSNSLFPEAQVALRNPHILSDFRGQTVLFYPFQYNAQTHTLHVTDQIDVILRPVSGHTPINPLYRNADIRVNSVRQELYTNHFVNFGTDRYTAITEQTNMLIITDPAFQTELEPLVQWKRESGMNVEVITLAEAGGNVAGITNAVHSRYTSNGLTYLLLVGDISQIPSPQSFGGKSDPTYGFILGNDTYPEVIVGRISAENSTHVATQVSKIVQYEKALLPTSNLDQVLVMASDQGPGDDNELDWE
;
A
#
# COMPACT_ATOMS: atom_id res chain seq x y z
N MET A 1 -69.71 11.74 -42.36
CA MET A 1 -69.00 11.03 -41.27
C MET A 1 -67.52 11.28 -41.47
N LYS A 2 -66.96 12.27 -40.73
CA LYS A 2 -65.52 12.62 -40.79
C LYS A 2 -64.79 11.84 -39.69
N LYS A 3 -63.81 11.02 -40.04
CA LYS A 3 -62.92 10.35 -39.09
C LYS A 3 -61.80 11.30 -38.72
N LEU A 4 -61.71 11.64 -37.43
CA LEU A 4 -60.66 12.42 -36.84
C LEU A 4 -59.54 11.46 -36.41
N SER A 5 -58.37 11.59 -37.06
CA SER A 5 -57.19 10.78 -36.72
C SER A 5 -56.35 11.57 -35.68
N PHE A 6 -56.22 11.01 -34.47
CA PHE A 6 -55.40 11.59 -33.41
C PHE A 6 -54.00 11.00 -33.54
N LEU A 7 -53.04 11.85 -33.91
CA LEU A 7 -51.62 11.50 -33.98
C LEU A 7 -51.00 11.75 -32.58
N PHE A 8 -50.65 10.62 -31.89
CA PHE A 8 -50.00 10.68 -30.60
C PHE A 8 -48.48 10.77 -30.84
N THR A 9 -47.89 11.95 -30.65
CA THR A 9 -46.46 12.17 -30.74
C THR A 9 -45.84 11.84 -29.38
N CYS A 10 -45.22 10.66 -29.27
CA CYS A 10 -44.38 10.28 -28.11
C CYS A 10 -43.04 11.03 -28.18
N ILE A 11 -42.89 12.05 -27.36
CA ILE A 11 -41.58 12.68 -27.10
C ILE A 11 -40.81 11.80 -26.14
N LEU A 12 -39.84 11.02 -26.67
CA LEU A 12 -38.84 10.33 -25.86
C LEU A 12 -37.87 11.37 -25.27
N PHE A 13 -38.06 11.68 -23.99
CA PHE A 13 -37.04 12.37 -23.20
C PHE A 13 -35.93 11.34 -22.88
N SER A 14 -34.89 11.31 -23.70
CA SER A 14 -33.66 10.60 -23.32
C SER A 14 -32.93 11.46 -22.29
N SER A 15 -33.13 11.16 -21.01
CA SER A 15 -32.27 11.66 -19.94
C SER A 15 -30.87 11.08 -20.12
N PHE A 16 -29.95 11.88 -20.66
CA PHE A 16 -28.53 11.63 -20.57
C PHE A 16 -28.14 11.72 -19.08
N VAL A 17 -28.12 10.61 -18.40
CA VAL A 17 -27.39 10.51 -17.11
C VAL A 17 -25.92 10.47 -17.48
N SER A 18 -25.26 11.63 -17.52
CA SER A 18 -23.82 11.67 -17.47
C SER A 18 -23.40 11.08 -16.11
N LEU A 19 -22.88 9.87 -16.13
CA LEU A 19 -22.10 9.31 -15.01
C LEU A 19 -20.89 10.24 -14.85
N LEU A 20 -20.98 11.20 -13.93
CA LEU A 20 -19.83 11.91 -13.41
C LEU A 20 -18.98 10.85 -12.70
N HIS A 21 -17.95 10.35 -13.37
CA HIS A 21 -16.90 9.61 -12.70
C HIS A 21 -16.14 10.63 -11.86
N ALA A 22 -16.07 10.42 -10.56
CA ALA A 22 -15.16 11.16 -9.69
C ALA A 22 -13.74 10.99 -10.24
N GLN A 23 -13.01 12.08 -10.39
CA GLN A 23 -11.63 12.05 -10.85
C GLN A 23 -10.73 11.80 -9.64
N GLU A 24 -10.03 10.67 -9.63
CA GLU A 24 -9.04 10.37 -8.60
C GLU A 24 -7.74 11.15 -8.82
N SER A 25 -7.10 11.53 -7.71
CA SER A 25 -5.74 12.10 -7.74
C SER A 25 -4.76 11.05 -8.24
N ASN A 26 -3.82 11.46 -9.09
CA ASN A 26 -2.83 10.54 -9.66
C ASN A 26 -1.47 11.18 -9.85
N VAL A 27 -0.46 10.32 -10.06
CA VAL A 27 0.89 10.70 -10.50
C VAL A 27 1.23 9.96 -11.78
N THR A 28 1.69 10.70 -12.77
CA THR A 28 2.17 10.16 -14.04
C THR A 28 3.69 10.35 -14.14
N TRP A 29 4.41 9.29 -14.49
CA TRP A 29 5.80 9.39 -14.91
C TRP A 29 5.85 9.92 -16.34
N ILE A 30 6.56 11.02 -16.55
CA ILE A 30 6.69 11.69 -17.85
C ILE A 30 7.95 11.21 -18.57
N SER A 31 9.08 11.18 -17.86
CA SER A 31 10.38 10.79 -18.42
C SER A 31 11.46 10.60 -17.36
N GLY A 32 12.62 10.10 -17.79
CA GLY A 32 13.83 10.02 -16.99
C GLY A 32 13.97 8.72 -16.20
N ASP A 33 15.22 8.31 -16.02
CA ASP A 33 15.61 7.08 -15.31
C ASP A 33 16.33 7.39 -13.97
N GLY A 34 16.63 8.66 -13.73
CA GLY A 34 17.43 9.11 -12.59
C GLY A 34 18.94 8.89 -12.75
N ILE A 35 19.40 8.31 -13.86
CA ILE A 35 20.82 8.08 -14.19
C ILE A 35 21.25 9.05 -15.29
N ASN A 36 20.67 8.91 -16.48
CA ASN A 36 20.99 9.74 -17.66
C ASN A 36 20.16 11.02 -17.69
N GLN A 37 18.94 10.96 -17.21
CA GLN A 37 18.01 12.08 -17.14
C GLN A 37 17.31 12.11 -15.78
N PRO A 38 17.03 13.30 -15.20
CA PRO A 38 16.22 13.42 -14.00
C PRO A 38 14.86 12.75 -14.20
N ILE A 39 14.33 12.12 -13.14
CA ILE A 39 12.97 11.57 -13.18
C ILE A 39 11.99 12.74 -13.16
N HIS A 40 11.12 12.82 -14.15
CA HIS A 40 10.07 13.82 -14.25
C HIS A 40 8.71 13.20 -13.93
N LEU A 41 8.02 13.74 -12.95
CA LEU A 41 6.70 13.32 -12.49
C LEU A 41 5.72 14.48 -12.62
N ARG A 42 4.48 14.16 -12.96
CA ARG A 42 3.34 15.07 -12.90
C ARG A 42 2.29 14.52 -11.95
N PHE A 43 1.96 15.30 -10.92
CA PHE A 43 0.80 15.07 -10.07
C PHE A 43 -0.40 15.87 -10.61
N GLN A 44 -1.57 15.24 -10.58
CA GLN A 44 -2.87 15.90 -10.83
C GLN A 44 -3.82 15.59 -9.68
N LEU A 45 -4.40 16.65 -9.10
CA LEU A 45 -5.41 16.54 -8.06
C LEU A 45 -6.74 16.10 -8.67
N GLY A 46 -7.37 15.11 -8.06
CA GLY A 46 -8.75 14.72 -8.36
C GLY A 46 -9.78 15.59 -7.64
N ASP A 47 -11.00 15.10 -7.57
CA ASP A 47 -12.09 15.78 -6.89
C ASP A 47 -11.82 15.90 -5.39
N TYR A 48 -12.22 17.04 -4.81
CA TYR A 48 -12.08 17.29 -3.38
C TYR A 48 -13.29 18.02 -2.80
N ALA A 49 -13.47 17.93 -1.49
CA ALA A 49 -14.54 18.60 -0.77
C ALA A 49 -14.06 19.15 0.59
N LEU A 50 -14.68 20.25 1.01
CA LEU A 50 -14.56 20.77 2.36
C LEU A 50 -15.71 20.22 3.21
N GLN A 51 -15.38 19.35 4.17
CA GLN A 51 -16.34 18.74 5.07
C GLN A 51 -16.37 19.48 6.41
N SER A 52 -17.55 19.86 6.86
CA SER A 52 -17.71 20.56 8.14
C SER A 52 -17.56 19.57 9.31
N VAL A 53 -16.76 19.97 10.30
CA VAL A 53 -16.53 19.22 11.55
C VAL A 53 -16.70 20.14 12.76
N SER A 54 -17.15 19.57 13.89
CA SER A 54 -17.24 20.30 15.13
C SER A 54 -15.88 20.42 15.80
N THR A 55 -15.56 21.64 16.29
CA THR A 55 -14.36 21.89 17.10
C THR A 55 -14.75 22.70 18.36
N PRO A 56 -13.87 22.79 19.36
CA PRO A 56 -14.11 23.65 20.52
C PRO A 56 -14.34 25.13 20.18
N ASN A 57 -13.85 25.57 19.02
CA ASN A 57 -13.96 26.95 18.53
C ASN A 57 -15.14 27.14 17.53
N GLY A 58 -16.06 26.18 17.47
CA GLY A 58 -17.18 26.18 16.51
C GLY A 58 -16.92 25.32 15.26
N PRO A 59 -17.82 25.36 14.28
CA PRO A 59 -17.67 24.60 13.05
C PRO A 59 -16.46 25.05 12.23
N GLN A 60 -15.64 24.10 11.80
CA GLN A 60 -14.50 24.29 10.89
C GLN A 60 -14.55 23.23 9.79
N SER A 61 -13.64 23.28 8.83
CA SER A 61 -13.61 22.34 7.70
C SER A 61 -12.38 21.43 7.76
N ILE A 62 -12.51 20.21 7.29
CA ILE A 62 -11.40 19.36 6.87
C ILE A 62 -11.45 19.22 5.34
N VAL A 63 -10.31 18.91 4.72
CA VAL A 63 -10.23 18.66 3.28
C VAL A 63 -10.21 17.16 3.06
N VAL A 64 -11.12 16.69 2.20
CA VAL A 64 -11.15 15.29 1.72
C VAL A 64 -10.96 15.32 0.21
N ALA A 65 -10.02 14.55 -0.32
CA ALA A 65 -9.73 14.49 -1.75
C ALA A 65 -9.56 13.04 -2.20
N GLU A 66 -10.11 12.72 -3.38
CA GLU A 66 -10.04 11.39 -3.97
C GLU A 66 -8.58 10.94 -4.17
N GLY A 67 -8.27 9.70 -3.76
CA GLY A 67 -6.92 9.13 -3.84
C GLY A 67 -5.91 9.69 -2.82
N CYS A 68 -6.30 10.65 -1.97
CA CYS A 68 -5.41 11.25 -0.97
C CYS A 68 -5.65 10.68 0.43
N THR A 69 -4.62 10.73 1.26
CA THR A 69 -4.64 10.29 2.67
C THR A 69 -4.34 11.46 3.61
N PRO A 70 -4.89 11.49 4.85
CA PRO A 70 -4.61 12.57 5.80
C PRO A 70 -3.13 12.62 6.22
N ILE A 71 -2.61 13.82 6.49
CA ILE A 71 -1.23 14.02 6.98
C ILE A 71 -1.05 13.48 8.42
N LEU A 72 -2.10 13.45 9.22
CA LEU A 72 -2.14 12.90 10.59
C LEU A 72 -1.14 13.55 11.59
N ARG A 73 -0.73 14.81 11.36
CA ARG A 73 0.02 15.56 12.36
C ARG A 73 -0.96 16.19 13.36
N LYS A 74 -0.95 15.69 14.60
CA LYS A 74 -1.85 16.16 15.65
C LYS A 74 -1.69 17.69 15.89
N GLY A 75 -2.80 18.40 15.87
CA GLY A 75 -2.88 19.83 16.12
C GLY A 75 -2.60 20.72 14.91
N ALA A 76 -1.95 20.22 13.87
CA ALA A 76 -1.77 20.95 12.62
C ALA A 76 -3.07 20.92 11.76
N PRO A 77 -3.21 21.78 10.75
CA PRO A 77 -4.36 21.76 9.85
C PRO A 77 -4.61 20.37 9.24
N ASP A 78 -5.87 19.91 9.29
CA ASP A 78 -6.28 18.58 8.81
C ASP A 78 -6.39 18.58 7.29
N LEU A 79 -5.26 18.35 6.64
CA LEU A 79 -5.09 18.37 5.19
C LEU A 79 -4.64 17.00 4.68
N PRO A 80 -5.07 16.61 3.47
CA PRO A 80 -4.61 15.38 2.85
C PRO A 80 -3.31 15.58 2.06
N LEU A 81 -2.62 14.46 1.82
CA LEU A 81 -1.49 14.32 0.90
C LEU A 81 -1.73 13.18 -0.09
N PHE A 82 -1.05 13.22 -1.21
CA PHE A 82 -0.93 12.10 -2.14
C PHE A 82 0.49 11.54 -2.09
N SER A 83 0.64 10.23 -2.27
CA SER A 83 1.97 9.60 -2.32
C SER A 83 2.08 8.64 -3.48
N ALA A 84 3.24 8.65 -4.13
CA ALA A 84 3.58 7.69 -5.18
C ALA A 84 5.03 7.24 -5.03
N SER A 85 5.31 5.98 -5.36
CA SER A 85 6.67 5.44 -5.35
C SER A 85 7.23 5.38 -6.76
N VAL A 86 8.53 5.68 -6.88
CA VAL A 86 9.30 5.58 -8.11
C VAL A 86 10.53 4.73 -7.92
N ILE A 87 10.91 3.96 -8.94
CA ILE A 87 12.22 3.31 -8.99
C ILE A 87 13.27 4.39 -9.16
N ILE A 88 14.32 4.31 -8.36
CA ILE A 88 15.46 5.23 -8.37
C ILE A 88 16.76 4.45 -8.57
N PRO A 89 17.87 5.11 -8.96
CA PRO A 89 19.17 4.44 -9.08
C PRO A 89 19.61 3.84 -7.75
N ASP A 90 20.25 2.68 -7.83
CA ASP A 90 20.59 1.84 -6.68
C ASP A 90 21.46 2.53 -5.63
N LEU A 91 22.33 3.44 -6.04
CA LEU A 91 23.31 4.12 -5.19
C LEU A 91 23.16 5.65 -5.13
N ALA A 92 22.12 6.23 -5.76
CA ALA A 92 21.95 7.66 -5.77
C ALA A 92 21.18 8.18 -4.53
N THR A 93 21.51 9.38 -4.10
CA THR A 93 20.64 10.22 -3.27
C THR A 93 19.94 11.21 -4.19
N LEU A 94 18.61 11.35 -4.08
CA LEU A 94 17.83 12.24 -4.92
C LEU A 94 17.32 13.45 -4.12
N GLN A 95 17.15 14.56 -4.83
CA GLN A 95 16.45 15.76 -4.36
C GLN A 95 15.27 16.04 -5.30
N ALA A 96 14.13 16.46 -4.72
CA ALA A 96 12.97 16.90 -5.48
C ALA A 96 13.04 18.41 -5.73
N GLU A 97 12.69 18.82 -6.94
CA GLU A 97 12.56 20.21 -7.37
C GLU A 97 11.22 20.38 -8.09
N VAL A 98 10.40 21.34 -7.66
CA VAL A 98 9.17 21.71 -8.35
C VAL A 98 9.50 22.56 -9.56
N LEU A 99 9.18 22.06 -10.76
CA LEU A 99 9.38 22.79 -12.02
C LEU A 99 8.28 23.82 -12.26
N SER A 100 7.05 23.39 -12.01
CA SER A 100 5.86 24.24 -12.16
C SER A 100 4.73 23.71 -11.28
N SER A 101 3.86 24.60 -10.85
CA SER A 101 2.61 24.26 -10.19
C SER A 101 1.52 25.24 -10.62
N HIS A 102 0.30 24.72 -10.76
CA HIS A 102 -0.89 25.56 -10.95
C HIS A 102 -1.66 25.62 -9.63
N GLN A 103 -1.87 26.82 -9.10
CA GLN A 103 -2.41 27.02 -7.76
C GLN A 103 -3.53 28.05 -7.77
N THR A 104 -4.59 27.79 -7.01
CA THR A 104 -5.68 28.71 -6.71
C THR A 104 -5.76 28.96 -5.20
N GLU A 105 -6.28 30.13 -4.82
CA GLU A 105 -6.45 30.53 -3.43
C GLU A 105 -7.93 30.62 -3.06
N LEU A 106 -8.29 30.01 -1.93
CA LEU A 106 -9.61 30.10 -1.33
C LEU A 106 -9.50 30.88 -0.01
N ALA A 107 -10.06 32.08 0.01
CA ALA A 107 -10.05 32.95 1.20
C ALA A 107 -11.19 32.61 2.17
N ASN A 108 -11.03 33.01 3.43
CA ASN A 108 -12.01 32.84 4.51
C ASN A 108 -12.34 31.37 4.81
N ILE A 109 -11.38 30.48 4.66
CA ILE A 109 -11.50 29.07 5.00
C ILE A 109 -10.92 28.82 6.40
N ASN A 110 -11.68 28.19 7.26
CA ASN A 110 -11.24 27.75 8.58
C ASN A 110 -10.99 26.24 8.57
N ILE A 111 -9.75 25.82 8.45
CA ILE A 111 -9.38 24.39 8.52
C ILE A 111 -9.29 23.96 9.98
N ALA A 112 -9.89 22.81 10.30
CA ALA A 112 -9.86 22.23 11.63
C ALA A 112 -8.49 21.62 11.94
N PRO A 113 -8.04 21.63 13.21
CA PRO A 113 -6.87 20.87 13.62
C PRO A 113 -7.08 19.37 13.49
N SER A 114 -6.06 18.66 13.01
CA SER A 114 -6.04 17.20 12.94
C SER A 114 -6.01 16.59 14.34
N LYS A 115 -6.76 15.51 14.53
CA LYS A 115 -6.71 14.69 15.75
C LYS A 115 -5.40 13.88 15.83
N GLY A 116 -4.66 13.78 14.73
CA GLY A 116 -3.45 12.98 14.59
C GLY A 116 -3.74 11.51 14.31
N ASN A 117 -2.72 10.69 14.48
CA ASN A 117 -2.87 9.23 14.39
C ASN A 117 -3.45 8.70 15.71
N ILE A 118 -4.70 8.28 15.68
CA ILE A 118 -5.44 7.77 16.84
C ILE A 118 -5.24 6.25 16.90
N LYS A 119 -4.92 5.74 18.08
CA LYS A 119 -4.89 4.30 18.30
C LYS A 119 -6.31 3.73 18.26
N ARG A 120 -6.50 2.53 17.73
CA ARG A 120 -7.80 1.83 17.70
C ARG A 120 -8.47 1.67 19.07
N THR A 121 -7.69 1.69 20.14
CA THR A 121 -8.17 1.63 21.54
C THR A 121 -8.74 2.95 22.06
N ILE A 122 -8.87 3.98 21.25
CA ILE A 122 -9.31 5.32 21.68
C ILE A 122 -10.48 5.74 20.79
N ASP A 123 -11.64 6.01 21.40
CA ASP A 123 -12.78 6.58 20.68
C ASP A 123 -12.38 7.92 20.03
N PRO A 124 -12.39 8.02 18.69
CA PRO A 124 -12.08 9.25 17.99
C PRO A 124 -12.93 10.45 18.44
N ASN A 125 -14.16 10.23 18.90
CA ASN A 125 -15.04 11.28 19.38
C ASN A 125 -14.63 11.84 20.76
N SER A 126 -13.85 11.08 21.53
CA SER A 126 -13.31 11.54 22.81
C SER A 126 -12.15 12.52 22.64
N ILE A 127 -11.55 12.61 21.43
CA ILE A 127 -10.43 13.49 21.16
C ILE A 127 -10.91 14.81 20.56
N SER A 128 -10.62 15.90 21.28
CA SER A 128 -10.89 17.24 20.80
C SER A 128 -9.85 17.68 19.75
N ARG A 129 -10.29 18.42 18.74
CA ARG A 129 -9.44 19.08 17.75
C ARG A 129 -8.83 20.34 18.34
N ILE A 130 -7.58 20.25 18.80
CA ILE A 130 -6.85 21.35 19.46
C ILE A 130 -5.71 21.78 18.56
N ALA A 131 -5.63 23.08 18.25
CA ALA A 131 -4.60 23.68 17.43
C ALA A 131 -3.23 23.62 18.11
N ASP A 132 -2.17 23.37 17.32
CA ASP A 132 -0.78 23.48 17.74
C ASP A 132 -0.17 24.85 17.33
N GLU A 133 1.16 24.99 17.44
CA GLU A 133 1.91 26.19 17.10
C GLU A 133 1.78 26.64 15.63
N VAL A 134 1.43 25.74 14.73
CA VAL A 134 1.22 26.06 13.30
C VAL A 134 0.15 27.12 13.12
N TYR A 135 -0.90 27.09 13.95
CA TYR A 135 -1.97 28.09 13.88
C TYR A 135 -1.57 29.50 14.33
N SER A 136 -0.45 29.62 15.05
CA SER A 136 0.12 30.91 15.47
C SER A 136 1.16 31.46 14.48
N SER A 137 1.52 30.66 13.47
CA SER A 137 2.51 31.03 12.45
C SER A 137 1.85 31.65 11.24
N ASN A 138 2.51 32.66 10.64
CA ASN A 138 2.10 33.23 9.36
C ASN A 138 2.75 32.48 8.16
N SER A 139 3.11 31.23 8.33
CA SER A 139 3.64 30.37 7.25
C SER A 139 2.56 29.42 6.72
N LEU A 140 2.78 28.90 5.51
CA LEU A 140 1.98 27.83 4.95
C LEU A 140 2.26 26.50 5.66
N PHE A 141 1.22 25.71 5.85
CA PHE A 141 1.33 24.32 6.28
C PHE A 141 0.62 23.41 5.27
N PRO A 142 1.27 22.33 4.78
CA PRO A 142 2.71 22.08 4.86
C PRO A 142 3.52 23.16 4.15
N GLU A 143 4.78 23.39 4.56
CA GLU A 143 5.61 24.43 3.97
C GLU A 143 6.01 24.12 2.53
N ALA A 144 6.36 22.85 2.27
CA ALA A 144 6.73 22.38 0.94
C ALA A 144 5.55 21.74 0.22
N GLN A 145 5.46 21.91 -1.11
CA GLN A 145 4.48 21.21 -1.96
C GLN A 145 4.88 19.75 -2.24
N VAL A 146 6.16 19.41 -2.09
CA VAL A 146 6.70 18.06 -2.35
C VAL A 146 7.76 17.72 -1.32
N ALA A 147 7.75 16.47 -0.86
CA ALA A 147 8.79 15.92 -0.01
C ALA A 147 9.13 14.48 -0.42
N LEU A 148 10.32 14.02 -0.03
CA LEU A 148 10.77 12.65 -0.27
C LEU A 148 10.84 11.90 1.07
N ARG A 149 10.33 10.66 1.11
CA ARG A 149 10.62 9.72 2.19
C ARG A 149 12.00 9.09 1.97
N ASN A 150 12.52 8.43 3.00
CA ASN A 150 13.73 7.62 2.83
C ASN A 150 13.52 6.57 1.75
N PRO A 151 14.56 6.31 0.91
CA PRO A 151 14.50 5.20 -0.03
C PRO A 151 14.27 3.87 0.66
N HIS A 152 13.55 2.99 -0.02
CA HIS A 152 13.26 1.61 0.40
C HIS A 152 13.70 0.63 -0.68
N ILE A 153 13.85 -0.62 -0.31
CA ILE A 153 14.13 -1.71 -1.25
C ILE A 153 12.89 -2.59 -1.31
N LEU A 154 12.38 -2.82 -2.52
CA LEU A 154 11.33 -3.80 -2.78
C LEU A 154 11.91 -4.85 -3.71
N SER A 155 12.45 -5.91 -3.11
CA SER A 155 13.06 -7.04 -3.80
C SER A 155 14.16 -6.64 -4.81
N ASP A 156 13.80 -6.48 -6.09
CA ASP A 156 14.77 -6.21 -7.16
C ASP A 156 15.00 -4.71 -7.41
N PHE A 157 14.22 -3.84 -6.82
CA PHE A 157 14.28 -2.40 -7.09
C PHE A 157 14.42 -1.57 -5.82
N ARG A 158 15.29 -0.56 -5.91
CA ARG A 158 15.34 0.52 -4.95
C ARG A 158 14.35 1.59 -5.34
N GLY A 159 13.45 1.90 -4.42
CA GLY A 159 12.39 2.88 -4.62
C GLY A 159 12.48 4.06 -3.68
N GLN A 160 11.75 5.12 -4.01
CA GLN A 160 11.56 6.27 -3.14
C GLN A 160 10.15 6.80 -3.27
N THR A 161 9.50 7.01 -2.13
CA THR A 161 8.15 7.59 -2.10
C THR A 161 8.25 9.11 -2.16
N VAL A 162 7.53 9.69 -3.11
CA VAL A 162 7.32 11.13 -3.27
C VAL A 162 5.99 11.48 -2.64
N LEU A 163 5.99 12.46 -1.76
CA LEU A 163 4.81 13.01 -1.11
C LEU A 163 4.43 14.32 -1.81
N PHE A 164 3.19 14.42 -2.25
CA PHE A 164 2.63 15.62 -2.85
C PHE A 164 1.61 16.23 -1.89
N TYR A 165 1.75 17.53 -1.61
CA TYR A 165 0.87 18.30 -0.73
C TYR A 165 0.07 19.29 -1.56
N PRO A 166 -1.06 18.85 -2.15
CA PRO A 166 -1.86 19.73 -3.02
C PRO A 166 -2.60 20.83 -2.27
N PHE A 167 -2.68 20.73 -0.94
CA PHE A 167 -3.31 21.73 -0.10
C PHE A 167 -2.30 22.30 0.89
N GLN A 168 -2.18 23.63 0.90
CA GLN A 168 -1.39 24.37 1.86
C GLN A 168 -2.25 25.43 2.52
N TYR A 169 -2.20 25.56 3.83
CA TYR A 169 -3.07 26.45 4.57
C TYR A 169 -2.27 27.44 5.39
N ASN A 170 -2.65 28.73 5.32
CA ASN A 170 -2.19 29.77 6.21
C ASN A 170 -3.28 30.07 7.23
N ALA A 171 -3.02 29.72 8.49
CA ALA A 171 -4.00 29.86 9.56
C ALA A 171 -4.23 31.31 10.00
N GLN A 172 -3.25 32.23 9.79
CA GLN A 172 -3.38 33.63 10.16
C GLN A 172 -4.21 34.44 9.16
N THR A 173 -4.09 34.09 7.86
CA THR A 173 -4.86 34.75 6.79
C THR A 173 -6.14 34.00 6.43
N HIS A 174 -6.37 32.80 7.01
CA HIS A 174 -7.48 31.91 6.67
C HIS A 174 -7.55 31.61 5.17
N THR A 175 -6.40 31.42 4.54
CA THR A 175 -6.27 31.16 3.12
C THR A 175 -5.85 29.73 2.88
N LEU A 176 -6.64 28.99 2.10
CA LEU A 176 -6.31 27.65 1.62
C LEU A 176 -5.81 27.76 0.17
N HIS A 177 -4.56 27.38 -0.04
CA HIS A 177 -3.97 27.23 -1.36
C HIS A 177 -4.24 25.82 -1.87
N VAL A 178 -4.83 25.73 -3.06
CA VAL A 178 -5.16 24.48 -3.74
C VAL A 178 -4.33 24.38 -5.00
N THR A 179 -3.51 23.35 -5.10
CA THR A 179 -2.68 23.07 -6.27
C THR A 179 -3.26 21.88 -7.02
N ASP A 180 -3.77 22.11 -8.21
CA ASP A 180 -4.40 21.08 -9.04
C ASP A 180 -3.40 20.31 -9.91
N GLN A 181 -2.22 20.90 -10.20
CA GLN A 181 -1.13 20.23 -10.92
C GLN A 181 0.22 20.64 -10.35
N ILE A 182 1.13 19.65 -10.20
CA ILE A 182 2.52 19.86 -9.80
C ILE A 182 3.43 19.04 -10.72
N ASP A 183 4.37 19.72 -11.40
CA ASP A 183 5.45 19.09 -12.14
C ASP A 183 6.71 19.07 -11.29
N VAL A 184 7.29 17.89 -11.09
CA VAL A 184 8.45 17.67 -10.23
C VAL A 184 9.53 16.91 -10.96
N ILE A 185 10.80 17.32 -10.77
CA ILE A 185 11.95 16.52 -11.14
C ILE A 185 12.71 16.04 -9.92
N LEU A 186 13.15 14.77 -10.00
CA LEU A 186 14.06 14.18 -9.03
C LEU A 186 15.45 14.10 -9.65
N ARG A 187 16.41 14.81 -9.04
CA ARG A 187 17.80 14.88 -9.52
C ARG A 187 18.74 14.18 -8.54
N PRO A 188 19.73 13.42 -9.04
CA PRO A 188 20.83 12.95 -8.20
C PRO A 188 21.62 14.12 -7.61
N VAL A 189 21.97 13.99 -6.33
CA VAL A 189 22.84 14.91 -5.63
C VAL A 189 24.15 14.22 -5.22
N SER A 190 25.27 14.92 -5.35
CA SER A 190 26.59 14.40 -5.03
C SER A 190 26.95 14.68 -3.56
N GLY A 191 27.91 13.91 -3.02
CA GLY A 191 28.50 14.17 -1.69
C GLY A 191 27.68 13.63 -0.51
N HIS A 192 26.64 12.85 -0.77
CA HIS A 192 25.84 12.21 0.26
C HIS A 192 26.00 10.68 0.24
N THR A 193 26.08 10.08 1.41
CA THR A 193 26.01 8.63 1.55
C THR A 193 24.56 8.18 1.30
N PRO A 194 24.30 7.24 0.37
CA PRO A 194 22.95 6.78 0.11
C PRO A 194 22.34 6.08 1.33
N ILE A 195 21.08 6.36 1.61
CA ILE A 195 20.28 5.58 2.57
C ILE A 195 19.75 4.34 1.84
N ASN A 196 19.78 3.17 2.46
CA ASN A 196 19.37 1.89 1.85
C ASN A 196 19.93 1.70 0.42
N PRO A 197 21.26 1.67 0.23
CA PRO A 197 21.84 1.38 -1.08
C PRO A 197 21.57 -0.07 -1.48
N LEU A 198 21.25 -0.30 -2.75
CA LEU A 198 21.08 -1.65 -3.30
C LEU A 198 22.32 -2.06 -4.09
N TYR A 199 23.03 -3.07 -3.59
CA TYR A 199 24.21 -3.63 -4.26
C TYR A 199 23.80 -4.87 -5.05
N ARG A 200 23.94 -4.81 -6.39
CA ARG A 200 23.57 -5.91 -7.29
C ARG A 200 24.78 -6.72 -7.69
N ASN A 201 24.60 -8.04 -7.72
CA ASN A 201 25.59 -8.98 -8.22
C ASN A 201 25.17 -9.66 -9.53
N ALA A 202 23.95 -9.41 -10.00
CA ALA A 202 23.38 -10.02 -11.20
C ALA A 202 22.36 -9.10 -11.88
N ASP A 203 22.04 -9.41 -13.12
CA ASP A 203 20.96 -8.76 -13.86
C ASP A 203 19.61 -9.02 -13.22
N ILE A 204 18.71 -8.03 -13.33
CA ILE A 204 17.36 -8.13 -12.80
C ILE A 204 16.56 -9.11 -13.67
N ARG A 205 15.98 -10.12 -13.01
CA ARG A 205 15.13 -11.13 -13.65
C ARG A 205 13.79 -11.16 -12.91
N VAL A 206 12.72 -10.82 -13.60
CA VAL A 206 11.38 -10.64 -12.99
C VAL A 206 10.40 -11.65 -13.56
N ASN A 207 9.77 -12.44 -12.69
CA ASN A 207 8.65 -13.30 -13.04
C ASN A 207 7.32 -12.51 -13.05
N SER A 208 6.25 -13.14 -13.54
CA SER A 208 4.93 -12.50 -13.67
C SER A 208 4.36 -11.97 -12.35
N VAL A 209 4.59 -12.66 -11.24
CA VAL A 209 4.11 -12.25 -9.91
C VAL A 209 4.79 -10.98 -9.44
N ARG A 210 6.12 -10.93 -9.57
CA ARG A 210 6.89 -9.73 -9.22
C ARG A 210 6.62 -8.58 -10.17
N GLN A 211 6.37 -8.88 -11.45
CA GLN A 211 5.95 -7.87 -12.42
C GLN A 211 4.66 -7.17 -11.98
N GLU A 212 3.65 -7.91 -11.57
CA GLU A 212 2.40 -7.34 -11.06
C GLU A 212 2.63 -6.49 -9.81
N LEU A 213 3.41 -6.99 -8.84
CA LEU A 213 3.78 -6.25 -7.65
C LEU A 213 4.43 -4.90 -7.99
N TYR A 214 5.41 -4.89 -8.89
CA TYR A 214 6.13 -3.67 -9.25
C TYR A 214 5.28 -2.71 -10.08
N THR A 215 4.42 -3.22 -10.97
CA THR A 215 3.46 -2.41 -11.72
C THR A 215 2.51 -1.65 -10.80
N ASN A 216 2.06 -2.31 -9.72
CA ASN A 216 1.15 -1.70 -8.77
C ASN A 216 1.86 -0.75 -7.78
N HIS A 217 3.16 -0.92 -7.58
CA HIS A 217 3.91 -0.14 -6.58
C HIS A 217 4.65 1.06 -7.18
N PHE A 218 5.22 0.94 -8.37
CA PHE A 218 6.08 1.96 -8.97
C PHE A 218 5.46 2.58 -10.22
N VAL A 219 5.27 3.89 -10.21
CA VAL A 219 4.68 4.62 -11.36
C VAL A 219 5.58 4.66 -12.59
N ASN A 220 6.88 4.40 -12.45
CA ASN A 220 7.86 4.37 -13.55
C ASN A 220 8.40 2.96 -13.82
N PHE A 221 7.71 1.92 -13.42
CA PHE A 221 8.07 0.55 -13.75
C PHE A 221 7.81 0.28 -15.25
N GLY A 222 8.80 -0.30 -15.94
CA GLY A 222 8.71 -0.61 -17.36
C GLY A 222 9.58 -1.82 -17.73
N THR A 223 9.25 -2.47 -18.84
CA THR A 223 9.88 -3.72 -19.30
C THR A 223 11.32 -3.56 -19.79
N ASP A 224 11.79 -2.33 -19.97
CA ASP A 224 13.16 -1.99 -20.32
C ASP A 224 14.16 -2.09 -19.14
N ARG A 225 13.63 -2.28 -17.91
CA ARG A 225 14.42 -2.31 -16.67
C ARG A 225 14.80 -3.71 -16.19
N TYR A 226 14.30 -4.76 -16.83
CA TYR A 226 14.51 -6.14 -16.40
C TYR A 226 14.40 -7.14 -17.54
N THR A 227 14.90 -8.36 -17.30
CA THR A 227 14.65 -9.51 -18.18
C THR A 227 13.45 -10.27 -17.66
N ALA A 228 12.38 -10.33 -18.45
CA ALA A 228 11.20 -11.16 -18.10
C ALA A 228 11.60 -12.65 -18.17
N ILE A 229 11.22 -13.39 -17.12
CA ILE A 229 11.44 -14.82 -17.07
C ILE A 229 10.12 -15.57 -16.93
N THR A 230 10.04 -16.72 -17.59
CA THR A 230 8.92 -17.65 -17.46
C THR A 230 9.19 -18.74 -16.41
N GLU A 231 10.34 -18.66 -15.73
CA GLU A 231 10.75 -19.61 -14.72
C GLU A 231 9.81 -19.61 -13.52
N GLN A 232 9.72 -20.76 -12.93
CA GLN A 232 8.87 -21.08 -11.80
C GLN A 232 9.27 -20.29 -10.56
N THR A 233 8.26 -19.87 -9.80
CA THR A 233 8.48 -19.29 -8.48
C THR A 233 8.92 -20.36 -7.48
N ASN A 234 9.84 -20.02 -6.57
CA ASN A 234 10.26 -20.90 -5.48
C ASN A 234 9.37 -20.66 -4.26
N MET A 235 8.85 -21.75 -3.70
CA MET A 235 8.05 -21.77 -2.49
C MET A 235 8.72 -22.64 -1.42
N LEU A 236 8.90 -22.09 -0.23
CA LEU A 236 9.28 -22.85 0.97
C LEU A 236 8.06 -23.03 1.86
N ILE A 237 7.79 -24.27 2.26
CA ILE A 237 6.77 -24.60 3.26
C ILE A 237 7.49 -25.08 4.52
N ILE A 238 7.23 -24.43 5.66
CA ILE A 238 7.72 -24.86 6.97
C ILE A 238 6.54 -25.37 7.78
N THR A 239 6.60 -26.62 8.22
CA THR A 239 5.47 -27.30 8.84
C THR A 239 5.83 -28.06 10.10
N ASP A 240 4.83 -28.35 10.94
CA ASP A 240 4.95 -29.40 11.95
C ASP A 240 5.00 -30.77 11.26
N PRO A 241 5.84 -31.72 11.73
CA PRO A 241 5.89 -33.08 11.17
C PRO A 241 4.54 -33.79 11.12
N ALA A 242 3.65 -33.51 12.07
CA ALA A 242 2.33 -34.13 12.16
C ALA A 242 1.36 -33.66 11.03
N PHE A 243 1.71 -32.61 10.27
CA PHE A 243 0.84 -32.03 9.24
C PHE A 243 1.30 -32.33 7.81
N GLN A 244 2.43 -33.02 7.65
CA GLN A 244 3.02 -33.24 6.32
C GLN A 244 2.10 -34.02 5.37
N THR A 245 1.38 -35.03 5.88
CA THR A 245 0.48 -35.85 5.07
C THR A 245 -0.68 -35.01 4.48
N GLU A 246 -1.25 -34.14 5.28
CA GLU A 246 -2.39 -33.30 4.87
C GLU A 246 -1.98 -32.17 3.91
N LEU A 247 -0.68 -31.86 3.83
CA LEU A 247 -0.14 -30.89 2.88
C LEU A 247 0.08 -31.45 1.46
N GLU A 248 0.20 -32.76 1.30
CA GLU A 248 0.54 -33.38 0.00
C GLU A 248 -0.35 -32.91 -1.16
N PRO A 249 -1.69 -32.77 -1.03
CA PRO A 249 -2.52 -32.30 -2.14
C PRO A 249 -2.18 -30.86 -2.56
N LEU A 250 -1.80 -29.99 -1.62
CA LEU A 250 -1.39 -28.63 -1.91
C LEU A 250 -0.02 -28.60 -2.58
N VAL A 251 0.94 -29.36 -2.04
CA VAL A 251 2.29 -29.46 -2.59
C VAL A 251 2.27 -29.98 -4.02
N GLN A 252 1.50 -31.06 -4.26
CA GLN A 252 1.32 -31.59 -5.60
C GLN A 252 0.70 -30.57 -6.54
N TRP A 253 -0.38 -29.90 -6.13
CA TRP A 253 -1.03 -28.88 -6.94
C TRP A 253 -0.10 -27.71 -7.30
N LYS A 254 0.66 -27.22 -6.32
CA LYS A 254 1.64 -26.13 -6.55
C LYS A 254 2.73 -26.55 -7.53
N ARG A 255 3.20 -27.80 -7.45
CA ARG A 255 4.17 -28.36 -8.42
C ARG A 255 3.56 -28.53 -9.81
N GLU A 256 2.33 -29.04 -9.90
CA GLU A 256 1.59 -29.16 -11.17
C GLU A 256 1.36 -27.79 -11.82
N SER A 257 1.14 -26.74 -11.02
CA SER A 257 1.00 -25.35 -11.50
C SER A 257 2.33 -24.66 -11.79
N GLY A 258 3.44 -25.38 -11.70
CA GLY A 258 4.75 -24.91 -12.14
C GLY A 258 5.63 -24.29 -11.04
N MET A 259 5.29 -24.40 -9.77
CA MET A 259 6.13 -23.92 -8.67
C MET A 259 7.17 -24.94 -8.26
N ASN A 260 8.38 -24.49 -7.92
CA ASN A 260 9.37 -25.30 -7.23
C ASN A 260 9.07 -25.25 -5.72
N VAL A 261 8.57 -26.35 -5.16
CA VAL A 261 8.13 -26.41 -3.76
C VAL A 261 9.06 -27.28 -2.93
N GLU A 262 9.68 -26.66 -1.94
CA GLU A 262 10.45 -27.32 -0.87
C GLU A 262 9.60 -27.37 0.41
N VAL A 263 9.54 -28.52 1.05
CA VAL A 263 8.85 -28.71 2.34
C VAL A 263 9.88 -29.15 3.38
N ILE A 264 9.96 -28.40 4.48
CA ILE A 264 10.81 -28.75 5.61
C ILE A 264 10.03 -28.65 6.93
N THR A 265 10.50 -29.35 7.93
CA THR A 265 9.97 -29.25 9.28
C THR A 265 10.56 -28.05 10.04
N LEU A 266 9.90 -27.64 11.13
CA LEU A 266 10.46 -26.64 12.03
C LEU A 266 11.86 -26.99 12.52
N ALA A 267 12.09 -28.27 12.83
CA ALA A 267 13.41 -28.76 13.29
C ALA A 267 14.50 -28.59 12.22
N GLU A 268 14.21 -28.91 10.96
CA GLU A 268 15.10 -28.70 9.80
C GLU A 268 15.33 -27.20 9.51
N ALA A 269 14.35 -26.35 9.83
CA ALA A 269 14.49 -24.89 9.79
C ALA A 269 15.29 -24.30 10.97
N GLY A 270 15.78 -25.13 11.91
CA GLY A 270 16.55 -24.68 13.07
C GLY A 270 15.77 -24.52 14.36
N GLY A 271 14.49 -24.91 14.41
CA GLY A 271 13.72 -25.13 15.64
C GLY A 271 13.16 -23.87 16.32
N ASN A 272 13.40 -22.66 15.80
CA ASN A 272 12.98 -21.40 16.41
C ASN A 272 12.95 -20.25 15.39
N VAL A 273 12.55 -19.05 15.85
CA VAL A 273 12.45 -17.84 14.99
C VAL A 273 13.75 -17.56 14.24
N ALA A 274 14.89 -17.57 14.91
CA ALA A 274 16.19 -17.29 14.28
C ALA A 274 16.55 -18.34 13.21
N GLY A 275 16.24 -19.60 13.47
CA GLY A 275 16.43 -20.69 12.51
C GLY A 275 15.57 -20.51 11.26
N ILE A 276 14.28 -20.21 11.42
CA ILE A 276 13.37 -19.91 10.31
C ILE A 276 13.91 -18.73 9.51
N THR A 277 14.27 -17.63 10.17
CA THR A 277 14.84 -16.43 9.50
C THR A 277 16.05 -16.81 8.66
N ASN A 278 17.00 -17.56 9.21
CA ASN A 278 18.19 -18.01 8.48
C ASN A 278 17.85 -18.92 7.29
N ALA A 279 16.88 -19.82 7.47
CA ALA A 279 16.41 -20.71 6.39
C ALA A 279 15.81 -19.94 5.23
N VAL A 280 15.00 -18.90 5.51
CA VAL A 280 14.38 -18.01 4.53
C VAL A 280 15.43 -17.17 3.80
N HIS A 281 16.32 -16.48 4.54
CA HIS A 281 17.36 -15.62 3.97
C HIS A 281 18.34 -16.42 3.09
N SER A 282 18.74 -17.62 3.52
CA SER A 282 19.61 -18.48 2.74
C SER A 282 18.99 -18.86 1.39
N ARG A 283 17.70 -19.24 1.39
CA ARG A 283 16.98 -19.64 0.18
C ARG A 283 16.65 -18.44 -0.73
N TYR A 284 16.39 -17.28 -0.15
CA TYR A 284 16.25 -16.07 -0.92
C TYR A 284 17.54 -15.76 -1.70
N THR A 285 18.69 -15.81 -1.00
CA THR A 285 19.99 -15.50 -1.61
C THR A 285 20.44 -16.55 -2.62
N SER A 286 20.20 -17.83 -2.36
CA SER A 286 20.70 -18.93 -3.22
C SER A 286 19.79 -19.27 -4.39
N ASN A 287 18.47 -19.23 -4.18
CA ASN A 287 17.47 -19.75 -5.12
C ASN A 287 16.40 -18.74 -5.53
N GLY A 288 16.44 -17.49 -5.01
CA GLY A 288 15.43 -16.49 -5.30
C GLY A 288 14.06 -16.88 -4.74
N LEU A 289 13.99 -17.27 -3.46
CA LEU A 289 12.73 -17.61 -2.79
C LEU A 289 11.69 -16.51 -2.96
N THR A 290 10.48 -16.87 -3.39
CA THR A 290 9.36 -15.93 -3.61
C THR A 290 8.30 -16.05 -2.52
N TYR A 291 7.97 -17.28 -2.10
CA TYR A 291 6.91 -17.55 -1.13
C TYR A 291 7.39 -18.34 0.06
N LEU A 292 6.98 -17.91 1.25
CA LEU A 292 7.07 -18.69 2.49
C LEU A 292 5.66 -19.01 2.96
N LEU A 293 5.36 -20.30 3.15
CA LEU A 293 4.13 -20.76 3.79
C LEU A 293 4.46 -21.44 5.11
N LEU A 294 3.96 -20.88 6.20
CA LEU A 294 4.04 -21.46 7.53
C LEU A 294 2.79 -22.30 7.78
N VAL A 295 2.93 -23.55 8.21
CA VAL A 295 1.80 -24.45 8.44
C VAL A 295 1.79 -24.95 9.88
N GLY A 296 0.84 -24.46 10.65
CA GLY A 296 0.70 -24.61 12.09
C GLY A 296 0.39 -23.27 12.76
N ASP A 297 -0.13 -23.32 13.97
CA ASP A 297 -0.31 -22.12 14.79
C ASP A 297 1.02 -21.69 15.42
N ILE A 298 1.04 -20.61 16.19
CA ILE A 298 2.26 -20.05 16.84
C ILE A 298 2.95 -21.06 17.75
N SER A 299 2.19 -21.99 18.33
CA SER A 299 2.73 -23.06 19.17
C SER A 299 3.53 -24.10 18.39
N GLN A 300 3.17 -24.35 17.13
CA GLN A 300 3.87 -25.27 16.23
C GLN A 300 4.98 -24.56 15.44
N ILE A 301 4.64 -23.41 14.85
CA ILE A 301 5.58 -22.60 14.04
C ILE A 301 5.62 -21.19 14.63
N PRO A 302 6.67 -20.85 15.38
CA PRO A 302 6.76 -19.57 16.07
C PRO A 302 6.79 -18.38 15.09
N SER A 303 6.32 -17.22 15.55
CA SER A 303 6.38 -15.93 14.82
C SER A 303 7.34 -14.97 15.51
N PRO A 304 8.04 -14.10 14.78
CA PRO A 304 8.79 -13.00 15.34
C PRO A 304 7.90 -12.05 16.14
N GLN A 305 8.50 -11.35 17.11
CA GLN A 305 7.85 -10.24 17.80
C GLN A 305 8.24 -8.94 17.08
N SER A 306 7.28 -8.25 16.48
CA SER A 306 7.49 -6.98 15.77
C SER A 306 6.21 -6.17 15.76
N PHE A 307 6.31 -4.85 15.59
CA PHE A 307 5.15 -3.93 15.48
C PHE A 307 4.14 -4.04 16.64
N GLY A 308 4.61 -4.39 17.84
CA GLY A 308 3.77 -4.55 19.03
C GLY A 308 3.10 -5.92 19.18
N GLY A 309 3.27 -6.84 18.22
CA GLY A 309 2.65 -8.17 18.23
C GLY A 309 3.47 -9.25 17.54
N LYS A 310 2.85 -10.40 17.31
CA LYS A 310 3.40 -11.47 16.46
C LYS A 310 3.24 -11.07 14.99
N SER A 311 4.32 -11.21 14.20
CA SER A 311 4.37 -10.71 12.83
C SER A 311 5.09 -11.69 11.91
N ASP A 312 4.33 -12.51 11.20
CA ASP A 312 4.89 -13.45 10.21
C ASP A 312 5.59 -12.74 9.02
N PRO A 313 5.07 -11.59 8.49
CA PRO A 313 5.75 -10.84 7.42
C PRO A 313 7.20 -10.48 7.73
N THR A 314 7.58 -10.35 9.02
CA THR A 314 8.96 -10.07 9.44
C THR A 314 9.97 -11.08 8.93
N TYR A 315 9.58 -12.32 8.66
CA TYR A 315 10.46 -13.32 8.03
C TYR A 315 10.86 -12.96 6.59
N GLY A 316 10.06 -12.12 5.93
CA GLY A 316 10.29 -11.68 4.55
C GLY A 316 11.14 -10.41 4.43
N PHE A 317 11.47 -9.71 5.52
CA PHE A 317 12.31 -8.50 5.48
C PHE A 317 13.79 -8.88 5.45
N ILE A 318 14.42 -8.79 4.29
CA ILE A 318 15.76 -9.34 4.04
C ILE A 318 16.75 -8.25 3.65
N LEU A 319 16.36 -7.36 2.74
CA LEU A 319 17.20 -6.30 2.19
C LEU A 319 16.85 -4.94 2.78
N GLY A 320 17.87 -4.08 2.91
CA GLY A 320 17.66 -2.72 3.41
C GLY A 320 17.40 -2.65 4.92
N ASN A 321 16.93 -1.49 5.35
CA ASN A 321 16.46 -1.23 6.72
C ASN A 321 15.05 -0.60 6.62
N ASP A 322 14.14 -1.35 6.04
CA ASP A 322 12.75 -0.95 5.82
C ASP A 322 11.81 -2.13 6.09
N THR A 323 10.53 -1.99 5.79
CA THR A 323 9.49 -2.98 6.06
C THR A 323 8.81 -3.49 4.78
N TYR A 324 9.51 -3.42 3.67
CA TYR A 324 9.07 -4.01 2.41
C TYR A 324 9.59 -5.44 2.30
N PRO A 325 8.71 -6.44 2.18
CA PRO A 325 9.13 -7.84 2.16
C PRO A 325 9.67 -8.24 0.79
N GLU A 326 10.82 -8.93 0.78
CA GLU A 326 11.36 -9.61 -0.39
C GLU A 326 10.73 -10.98 -0.63
N VAL A 327 10.18 -11.59 0.43
CA VAL A 327 9.48 -12.88 0.38
C VAL A 327 8.06 -12.69 0.87
N ILE A 328 7.10 -13.16 0.08
CA ILE A 328 5.67 -13.12 0.41
C ILE A 328 5.40 -14.22 1.43
N VAL A 329 4.93 -13.83 2.61
CA VAL A 329 4.73 -14.75 3.74
C VAL A 329 3.24 -14.96 3.98
N GLY A 330 2.83 -16.22 4.07
CA GLY A 330 1.49 -16.62 4.46
C GLY A 330 1.51 -17.72 5.53
N ARG A 331 0.40 -17.89 6.23
CA ARG A 331 0.22 -18.94 7.24
C ARG A 331 -1.10 -19.69 7.04
N ILE A 332 -1.03 -21.01 7.10
CA ILE A 332 -2.15 -21.88 7.43
C ILE A 332 -2.13 -22.08 8.94
N SER A 333 -2.89 -21.25 9.67
CA SER A 333 -3.03 -21.41 11.12
C SER A 333 -3.85 -22.66 11.42
N ALA A 334 -3.24 -23.63 12.11
CA ALA A 334 -3.84 -24.92 12.37
C ALA A 334 -3.24 -25.52 13.65
N GLU A 335 -4.11 -26.03 14.51
CA GLU A 335 -3.73 -26.70 15.76
C GLU A 335 -3.64 -28.22 15.60
N ASN A 336 -4.22 -28.77 14.52
CA ASN A 336 -4.28 -30.20 14.25
C ASN A 336 -4.39 -30.48 12.75
N SER A 337 -4.18 -31.75 12.36
CA SER A 337 -4.20 -32.19 10.97
C SER A 337 -5.56 -31.99 10.28
N THR A 338 -6.69 -32.07 10.99
CA THR A 338 -8.02 -31.82 10.42
C THR A 338 -8.16 -30.36 9.98
N HIS A 339 -7.62 -29.40 10.74
CA HIS A 339 -7.61 -27.99 10.36
C HIS A 339 -6.77 -27.77 9.09
N VAL A 340 -5.62 -28.44 8.98
CA VAL A 340 -4.76 -28.38 7.78
C VAL A 340 -5.48 -28.95 6.58
N ALA A 341 -6.02 -30.18 6.69
CA ALA A 341 -6.75 -30.83 5.59
C ALA A 341 -7.91 -29.97 5.06
N THR A 342 -8.66 -29.34 5.97
CA THR A 342 -9.78 -28.46 5.61
C THR A 342 -9.32 -27.24 4.81
N GLN A 343 -8.26 -26.57 5.27
CA GLN A 343 -7.75 -25.37 4.60
C GLN A 343 -7.07 -25.72 3.26
N VAL A 344 -6.29 -26.79 3.22
CA VAL A 344 -5.69 -27.31 1.97
C VAL A 344 -6.76 -27.64 0.94
N SER A 345 -7.82 -28.35 1.36
CA SER A 345 -8.94 -28.67 0.45
C SER A 345 -9.59 -27.42 -0.12
N LYS A 346 -9.84 -26.38 0.69
CA LYS A 346 -10.41 -25.11 0.23
C LYS A 346 -9.50 -24.41 -0.79
N ILE A 347 -8.21 -24.31 -0.50
CA ILE A 347 -7.22 -23.67 -1.38
C ILE A 347 -7.16 -24.39 -2.72
N VAL A 348 -7.00 -25.73 -2.72
CA VAL A 348 -6.89 -26.52 -3.95
C VAL A 348 -8.18 -26.45 -4.77
N GLN A 349 -9.35 -26.52 -4.14
CA GLN A 349 -10.63 -26.39 -4.83
C GLN A 349 -10.81 -25.01 -5.48
N TYR A 350 -10.44 -23.95 -4.76
CA TYR A 350 -10.52 -22.60 -5.29
C TYR A 350 -9.57 -22.40 -6.48
N GLU A 351 -8.31 -22.76 -6.32
CA GLU A 351 -7.27 -22.55 -7.35
C GLU A 351 -7.49 -23.44 -8.60
N LYS A 352 -8.06 -24.62 -8.44
CA LYS A 352 -8.45 -25.48 -9.58
C LYS A 352 -9.78 -25.07 -10.24
N ALA A 353 -10.37 -23.95 -9.81
CA ALA A 353 -11.68 -23.48 -10.26
C ALA A 353 -12.80 -24.56 -10.15
N LEU A 354 -12.72 -25.40 -9.12
CA LEU A 354 -13.71 -26.46 -8.85
C LEU A 354 -14.93 -25.94 -8.09
N LEU A 355 -14.90 -24.68 -7.63
CA LEU A 355 -15.99 -24.03 -6.93
C LEU A 355 -16.85 -23.21 -7.90
N PRO A 356 -18.19 -23.11 -7.66
CA PRO A 356 -19.03 -22.20 -8.41
C PRO A 356 -18.50 -20.77 -8.32
N THR A 357 -18.39 -20.08 -9.46
CA THR A 357 -17.86 -18.69 -9.52
C THR A 357 -18.90 -17.63 -9.13
N SER A 358 -20.15 -18.00 -8.90
CA SER A 358 -21.28 -17.10 -8.67
C SER A 358 -21.17 -16.21 -7.43
N ASN A 359 -20.20 -16.46 -6.55
CA ASN A 359 -20.01 -15.70 -5.29
C ASN A 359 -18.62 -15.07 -5.18
N LEU A 360 -17.81 -15.08 -6.24
CA LEU A 360 -16.45 -14.51 -6.22
C LEU A 360 -16.43 -12.97 -6.28
N ASP A 361 -17.55 -12.36 -6.59
CA ASP A 361 -17.80 -10.92 -6.55
C ASP A 361 -18.34 -10.42 -5.21
N GLN A 362 -18.52 -11.34 -4.23
CA GLN A 362 -19.04 -11.01 -2.90
C GLN A 362 -17.91 -11.05 -1.87
N VAL A 363 -17.78 -9.98 -1.09
CA VAL A 363 -16.85 -9.87 0.04
C VAL A 363 -17.68 -9.86 1.32
N LEU A 364 -17.36 -10.77 2.25
CA LEU A 364 -17.87 -10.73 3.61
C LEU A 364 -16.77 -10.15 4.51
N VAL A 365 -17.03 -8.99 5.07
CA VAL A 365 -16.17 -8.37 6.08
C VAL A 365 -16.82 -8.64 7.45
N MET A 366 -16.02 -9.09 8.40
CA MET A 366 -16.42 -9.27 9.79
C MET A 366 -15.46 -8.49 10.67
N ALA A 367 -16.02 -7.68 11.54
CA ALA A 367 -15.30 -7.04 12.62
C ALA A 367 -16.05 -7.32 13.93
N SER A 368 -15.36 -7.39 15.02
CA SER A 368 -15.96 -7.68 16.32
C SER A 368 -15.31 -6.83 17.41
N ASP A 369 -16.13 -6.45 18.36
CA ASP A 369 -15.72 -6.07 19.70
C ASP A 369 -15.44 -7.35 20.49
N GLN A 370 -14.17 -7.65 20.76
CA GLN A 370 -13.76 -8.90 21.41
C GLN A 370 -13.83 -8.86 22.94
N GLY A 371 -14.33 -7.79 23.53
CA GLY A 371 -14.54 -7.65 24.97
C GLY A 371 -13.36 -7.08 25.76
N PRO A 372 -13.19 -7.36 27.06
CA PRO A 372 -12.20 -6.72 27.90
C PRO A 372 -10.77 -6.86 27.36
N GLY A 373 -10.16 -5.74 26.97
CA GLY A 373 -8.82 -5.69 26.37
C GLY A 373 -8.81 -5.42 24.88
N ASP A 374 -9.95 -5.51 24.23
CA ASP A 374 -10.21 -4.96 22.92
C ASP A 374 -10.57 -3.46 23.03
N ASP A 375 -10.49 -2.73 21.94
CA ASP A 375 -10.74 -1.28 21.94
C ASP A 375 -12.22 -0.90 21.88
N ASN A 376 -13.13 -1.86 21.77
CA ASN A 376 -14.57 -1.73 21.56
C ASN A 376 -14.91 -0.97 20.26
N GLU A 377 -14.01 -0.97 19.29
CA GLU A 377 -14.21 -0.42 17.94
C GLU A 377 -14.29 -1.55 16.92
N LEU A 378 -14.98 -1.31 15.83
CA LEU A 378 -15.04 -2.28 14.74
C LEU A 378 -13.72 -2.27 13.96
N ASP A 379 -13.21 -3.44 13.59
CA ASP A 379 -11.89 -3.61 12.97
C ASP A 379 -11.70 -2.93 11.59
N TRP A 380 -12.70 -2.28 11.04
CA TRP A 380 -12.63 -1.57 9.76
C TRP A 380 -12.79 -0.05 9.86
N GLU A 381 -12.86 0.55 11.04
CA GLU A 381 -12.95 2.01 11.24
C GLU A 381 -11.60 2.73 11.10
#